data_6ddc455754170ed512ee2bb4b8a2bd1f
#
_entry.id   6ddc455754170ed512ee2bb4b8a2bd1f
#
_cell.length_a   1.000
_cell.length_b   1.000
_cell.length_c   1.000
_cell.angle_alpha   90.00
_cell.angle_beta   90.00
_cell.angle_gamma   90.00
#
_symmetry.space_group_name_H-M   'P 1'
#
loop_
_entity.id
_entity.type
_entity.pdbx_description
1 polymer ?
#
loop_
_entity_poly.entity_id
_entity_poly.type
_entity_poly.pdbx_seq_one_letter_code
_entity_poly.pdbx_strand_id
1 'polypeptide(L)'
;GGTTELLLVEPEEDGVAVRAEILGGTTDISAGQLIDRTGVLLGLQFPAGKALDALSEEADAPLKYRVKQDGLHFSLSGMENQVKKLLADGDKPANIARFAIETVTDVIRRTTRAAQETYPGLPVLCSGGVASNRRMRDVLAKDCGAVFAHPRYATDNAMGTAILTWRAMEREAGR
;
A
#
# COMPACT_ATOMS: atom_id res chain seq x y z
N GLY A 1 0.68 7.46 -1.15
CA GLY A 1 0.71 8.36 -2.12
C GLY A 1 1.56 8.19 -3.36
N GLY A 2 2.73 8.82 -3.40
CA GLY A 2 3.57 8.88 -4.61
C GLY A 2 4.36 7.62 -4.90
N THR A 3 4.62 6.78 -3.89
CA THR A 3 5.42 5.55 -4.02
C THR A 3 4.67 4.36 -3.45
N THR A 4 5.13 3.15 -3.80
CA THR A 4 4.73 1.90 -3.16
C THR A 4 5.98 1.06 -3.04
N GLU A 5 6.54 1.03 -1.85
CA GLU A 5 7.86 0.47 -1.56
C GLU A 5 7.80 -0.49 -0.40
N LEU A 6 8.67 -1.49 -0.44
CA LEU A 6 8.99 -2.37 0.67
C LEU A 6 10.36 -1.99 1.20
N LEU A 7 10.42 -1.62 2.47
CA LEU A 7 11.64 -1.15 3.12
C LEU A 7 12.07 -2.14 4.21
N LEU A 8 13.36 -2.40 4.30
CA LEU A 8 14.00 -2.89 5.51
C LEU A 8 14.34 -1.68 6.38
N VAL A 9 13.90 -1.69 7.62
CA VAL A 9 14.13 -0.59 8.55
C VAL A 9 14.89 -1.13 9.76
N GLU A 10 16.05 -0.56 10.03
CA GLU A 10 16.91 -0.91 11.14
C GLU A 10 17.17 0.31 12.02
N PRO A 11 17.17 0.17 13.35
CA PRO A 11 17.57 1.27 14.23
C PRO A 11 19.06 1.56 14.06
N GLU A 12 19.42 2.84 14.07
CA GLU A 12 20.82 3.25 14.17
C GLU A 12 21.34 3.08 15.59
N GLU A 13 22.66 3.03 15.76
CA GLU A 13 23.32 2.86 17.07
C GLU A 13 22.91 3.94 18.08
N ASP A 14 22.52 5.09 17.58
CA ASP A 14 22.08 6.21 18.42
C ASP A 14 20.70 5.99 19.07
N GLY A 15 19.95 5.00 18.66
CA GLY A 15 18.62 4.69 19.19
C GLY A 15 17.52 5.73 18.84
N VAL A 16 17.85 6.74 18.05
CA VAL A 16 16.93 7.80 17.60
C VAL A 16 16.64 7.69 16.12
N ALA A 17 17.69 7.63 15.31
CA ALA A 17 17.57 7.50 13.86
C ALA A 17 17.30 6.05 13.44
N VAL A 18 16.81 5.91 12.23
CA VAL A 18 16.63 4.61 11.56
C VAL A 18 17.25 4.65 10.18
N ARG A 19 17.88 3.56 9.79
CA ARG A 19 18.30 3.32 8.42
C ARG A 19 17.18 2.60 7.68
N ALA A 20 16.85 3.07 6.50
CA ALA A 20 15.87 2.42 5.63
C ALA A 20 16.51 2.05 4.29
N GLU A 21 16.37 0.81 3.90
CA GLU A 21 16.84 0.26 2.62
C GLU A 21 15.62 -0.16 1.80
N ILE A 22 15.56 0.24 0.52
CA ILE A 22 14.50 -0.19 -0.40
C ILE A 22 14.82 -1.61 -0.86
N LEU A 23 14.01 -2.58 -0.45
CA LEU A 23 14.11 -3.98 -0.87
C LEU A 23 13.35 -4.26 -2.15
N GLY A 24 12.28 -3.51 -2.42
CA GLY A 24 11.41 -3.72 -3.57
C GLY A 24 10.23 -2.76 -3.61
N GLY A 25 9.27 -3.08 -4.47
CA GLY A 25 8.09 -2.26 -4.68
C GLY A 25 7.68 -2.19 -6.13
N THR A 26 6.88 -1.18 -6.48
CA THR A 26 6.48 -0.97 -7.87
C THR A 26 7.60 -0.34 -8.70
N THR A 27 7.74 -0.81 -9.94
CA THR A 27 8.74 -0.28 -10.90
C THR A 27 8.18 0.84 -11.77
N ASP A 28 6.89 1.17 -11.63
CA ASP A 28 6.22 2.19 -12.46
C ASP A 28 5.22 3.01 -11.62
N ILE A 29 3.92 2.89 -11.86
CA ILE A 29 2.92 3.65 -11.11
C ILE A 29 2.73 3.10 -9.71
N SER A 30 2.47 3.98 -8.74
CA SER A 30 2.18 3.56 -7.37
C SER A 30 0.78 2.95 -7.23
N ALA A 31 0.55 2.20 -6.16
CA ALA A 31 -0.76 1.67 -5.81
C ALA A 31 -1.80 2.79 -5.63
N GLY A 32 -1.41 3.92 -5.02
CA GLY A 32 -2.26 5.09 -4.89
C GLY A 32 -2.66 5.66 -6.25
N GLN A 33 -1.71 5.77 -7.18
CA GLN A 33 -2.00 6.24 -8.54
C GLN A 33 -2.95 5.30 -9.29
N LEU A 34 -2.78 3.99 -9.18
CA LEU A 34 -3.71 3.03 -9.79
C LEU A 34 -5.13 3.19 -9.23
N ILE A 35 -5.25 3.28 -7.90
CA ILE A 35 -6.53 3.46 -7.21
C ILE A 35 -7.21 4.78 -7.63
N ASP A 36 -6.48 5.89 -7.59
CA ASP A 36 -7.02 7.21 -7.93
C ASP A 36 -7.41 7.29 -9.42
N ARG A 37 -6.56 6.80 -10.32
CA ARG A 37 -6.86 6.78 -11.76
C ARG A 37 -8.05 5.87 -12.07
N THR A 38 -8.16 4.72 -11.41
CA THR A 38 -9.34 3.84 -11.54
C THR A 38 -10.60 4.60 -11.09
N GLY A 39 -10.56 5.27 -9.94
CA GLY A 39 -11.70 6.04 -9.46
C GLY A 39 -12.11 7.15 -10.42
N VAL A 40 -11.16 7.92 -10.94
CA VAL A 40 -11.43 8.97 -11.93
C VAL A 40 -12.04 8.39 -13.21
N LEU A 41 -11.55 7.26 -13.71
CA LEU A 41 -12.14 6.57 -14.87
C LEU A 41 -13.57 6.11 -14.62
N LEU A 42 -13.92 5.81 -13.37
CA LEU A 42 -15.28 5.45 -12.93
C LEU A 42 -16.14 6.67 -12.58
N GLY A 43 -15.65 7.90 -12.79
CA GLY A 43 -16.38 9.14 -12.50
C GLY A 43 -16.34 9.59 -11.05
N LEU A 44 -15.48 9.01 -10.20
CA LEU A 44 -15.31 9.41 -8.81
C LEU A 44 -14.39 10.65 -8.71
N GLN A 45 -14.62 11.45 -7.67
CA GLN A 45 -13.81 12.65 -7.41
C GLN A 45 -12.44 12.27 -6.85
N PHE A 46 -11.39 12.95 -7.31
CA PHE A 46 -10.04 12.84 -6.75
C PHE A 46 -9.93 13.58 -5.39
N PRO A 47 -9.22 13.02 -4.39
CA PRO A 47 -8.63 11.68 -4.33
C PRO A 47 -9.71 10.59 -4.15
N ALA A 48 -9.62 9.53 -4.97
CA ALA A 48 -10.72 8.59 -5.14
C ALA A 48 -10.70 7.41 -4.14
N GLY A 49 -9.64 7.25 -3.36
CA GLY A 49 -9.41 6.04 -2.56
C GLY A 49 -10.58 5.63 -1.67
N LYS A 50 -11.16 6.56 -0.90
CA LYS A 50 -12.32 6.26 -0.03
C LYS A 50 -13.59 5.91 -0.82
N ALA A 51 -13.84 6.65 -1.89
CA ALA A 51 -15.02 6.42 -2.72
C ALA A 51 -14.90 5.09 -3.48
N LEU A 52 -13.70 4.78 -3.97
CA LEU A 52 -13.41 3.51 -4.63
C LEU A 52 -13.55 2.32 -3.67
N ASP A 53 -13.10 2.46 -2.41
CA ASP A 53 -13.25 1.45 -1.37
C ASP A 53 -14.73 1.16 -1.10
N ALA A 54 -15.53 2.20 -0.87
CA ALA A 54 -16.98 2.07 -0.67
C ALA A 54 -17.67 1.42 -1.88
N LEU A 55 -17.37 1.88 -3.11
CA LEU A 55 -17.93 1.30 -4.33
C LEU A 55 -17.57 -0.18 -4.49
N SER A 56 -16.38 -0.57 -4.09
CA SER A 56 -15.92 -1.96 -4.19
C SER A 56 -16.70 -2.94 -3.31
N GLU A 57 -17.36 -2.45 -2.27
CA GLU A 57 -18.20 -3.27 -1.38
C GLU A 57 -19.50 -3.75 -2.06
N GLU A 58 -19.94 -3.03 -3.10
CA GLU A 58 -21.13 -3.36 -3.90
C GLU A 58 -20.83 -4.40 -5.01
N ALA A 59 -19.59 -4.87 -5.12
CA ALA A 59 -19.21 -5.82 -6.15
C ALA A 59 -19.88 -7.18 -5.96
N ASP A 60 -20.49 -7.69 -7.02
CA ASP A 60 -21.21 -8.97 -7.07
C ASP A 60 -20.43 -10.08 -7.83
N ALA A 61 -19.39 -9.73 -8.56
CA ALA A 61 -18.57 -10.69 -9.28
C ALA A 61 -17.06 -10.40 -9.07
N PRO A 62 -16.27 -11.39 -8.66
CA PRO A 62 -14.83 -11.21 -8.53
C PRO A 62 -14.17 -11.25 -9.91
N LEU A 63 -13.53 -10.15 -10.31
CA LEU A 63 -12.62 -10.11 -11.44
C LEU A 63 -11.22 -10.46 -10.95
N LYS A 64 -10.53 -11.38 -11.64
CA LYS A 64 -9.22 -11.86 -11.21
C LYS A 64 -8.16 -11.51 -12.24
N TYR A 65 -7.08 -10.94 -11.78
CA TYR A 65 -5.84 -10.80 -12.53
C TYR A 65 -4.67 -10.92 -11.57
N ARG A 66 -3.57 -11.47 -12.03
CA ARG A 66 -2.36 -11.60 -11.23
C ARG A 66 -1.28 -10.70 -11.80
N VAL A 67 -0.85 -9.73 -11.03
CA VAL A 67 0.28 -8.86 -11.36
C VAL A 67 1.55 -9.71 -11.49
N LYS A 68 2.31 -9.49 -12.56
CA LYS A 68 3.63 -10.09 -12.72
C LYS A 68 4.57 -9.50 -11.67
N GLN A 69 5.29 -10.38 -10.99
CA GLN A 69 6.25 -10.05 -9.94
C GLN A 69 7.61 -10.65 -10.32
N ASP A 70 8.66 -9.89 -10.08
CA ASP A 70 10.05 -10.31 -10.23
C ASP A 70 10.78 -10.05 -8.90
N GLY A 71 11.04 -11.12 -8.14
CA GLY A 71 11.53 -11.00 -6.77
C GLY A 71 10.57 -10.17 -5.90
N LEU A 72 11.06 -9.06 -5.37
CA LEU A 72 10.27 -8.11 -4.57
C LEU A 72 9.75 -6.91 -5.38
N HIS A 73 9.91 -6.93 -6.70
CA HIS A 73 9.49 -5.85 -7.60
C HIS A 73 8.28 -6.27 -8.45
N PHE A 74 7.44 -5.31 -8.79
CA PHE A 74 6.24 -5.53 -9.61
C PHE A 74 5.85 -4.27 -10.40
N SER A 75 5.06 -4.46 -11.46
CA SER A 75 4.54 -3.37 -12.30
C SER A 75 3.04 -3.29 -12.20
N LEU A 76 2.51 -2.09 -12.02
CA LEU A 76 1.07 -1.83 -11.92
C LEU A 76 0.48 -1.13 -13.15
N SER A 77 1.30 -0.60 -14.06
CA SER A 77 0.80 0.09 -15.26
C SER A 77 -0.05 -0.81 -16.16
N GLY A 78 0.29 -2.10 -16.24
CA GLY A 78 -0.53 -3.07 -16.95
C GLY A 78 -1.95 -3.21 -16.38
N MET A 79 -2.13 -2.95 -15.10
CA MET A 79 -3.43 -2.99 -14.43
C MET A 79 -4.31 -1.81 -14.81
N GLU A 80 -3.73 -0.64 -15.02
CA GLU A 80 -4.48 0.51 -15.53
C GLU A 80 -5.09 0.20 -16.91
N ASN A 81 -4.35 -0.49 -17.76
CA ASN A 81 -4.86 -0.93 -19.06
C ASN A 81 -5.98 -1.97 -18.92
N GLN A 82 -5.88 -2.89 -17.95
CA GLN A 82 -6.96 -3.84 -17.67
C GLN A 82 -8.22 -3.12 -17.17
N VAL A 83 -8.10 -2.13 -16.28
CA VAL A 83 -9.23 -1.30 -15.84
C VAL A 83 -9.92 -0.63 -17.04
N LYS A 84 -9.15 -0.01 -17.94
CA LYS A 84 -9.69 0.60 -19.16
C LYS A 84 -10.43 -0.39 -20.03
N LYS A 85 -9.89 -1.61 -20.17
CA LYS A 85 -10.54 -2.68 -20.92
C LYS A 85 -11.85 -3.12 -20.28
N LEU A 86 -11.84 -3.42 -18.97
CA LEU A 86 -13.05 -3.82 -18.23
C LEU A 86 -14.16 -2.76 -18.36
N LEU A 87 -13.79 -1.48 -18.29
CA LEU A 87 -14.73 -0.39 -18.47
C LEU A 87 -15.31 -0.37 -19.90
N ALA A 88 -14.46 -0.57 -20.90
CA ALA A 88 -14.89 -0.64 -22.32
C ALA A 88 -15.77 -1.87 -22.62
N ASP A 89 -15.51 -2.99 -21.94
CA ASP A 89 -16.29 -4.22 -22.05
C ASP A 89 -17.65 -4.13 -21.32
N GLY A 90 -17.91 -3.02 -20.58
CA GLY A 90 -19.19 -2.77 -19.92
C GLY A 90 -19.31 -3.43 -18.54
N ASP A 91 -18.22 -3.82 -17.92
CA ASP A 91 -18.24 -4.34 -16.56
C ASP A 91 -18.78 -3.32 -15.57
N LYS A 92 -19.44 -3.80 -14.50
CA LYS A 92 -20.01 -2.95 -13.46
C LYS A 92 -18.92 -2.14 -12.76
N PRO A 93 -19.12 -0.83 -12.53
CA PRO A 93 -18.16 0.01 -11.82
C PRO A 93 -17.69 -0.57 -10.47
N ALA A 94 -18.60 -1.18 -9.71
CA ALA A 94 -18.26 -1.83 -8.43
C ALA A 94 -17.28 -3.01 -8.60
N ASN A 95 -17.47 -3.83 -9.64
CA ASN A 95 -16.59 -4.95 -9.93
C ASN A 95 -15.19 -4.47 -10.35
N ILE A 96 -15.12 -3.38 -11.15
CA ILE A 96 -13.86 -2.75 -11.54
C ILE A 96 -13.15 -2.14 -10.32
N ALA A 97 -13.88 -1.46 -9.43
CA ALA A 97 -13.35 -0.93 -8.18
C ALA A 97 -12.75 -2.06 -7.32
N ARG A 98 -13.49 -3.14 -7.14
CA ARG A 98 -13.04 -4.33 -6.41
C ARG A 98 -11.81 -4.96 -7.04
N PHE A 99 -11.79 -5.09 -8.37
CA PHE A 99 -10.65 -5.59 -9.12
C PHE A 99 -9.37 -4.80 -8.83
N ALA A 100 -9.42 -3.47 -8.87
CA ALA A 100 -8.25 -2.64 -8.59
C ALA A 100 -7.73 -2.84 -7.15
N ILE A 101 -8.61 -2.86 -6.16
CA ILE A 101 -8.24 -3.06 -4.74
C ILE A 101 -7.67 -4.45 -4.51
N GLU A 102 -8.32 -5.51 -5.00
CA GLU A 102 -7.84 -6.88 -4.85
C GLU A 102 -6.50 -7.12 -5.54
N THR A 103 -6.30 -6.51 -6.71
CA THR A 103 -5.04 -6.59 -7.47
C THR A 103 -3.88 -6.00 -6.68
N VAL A 104 -4.07 -4.79 -6.12
CA VAL A 104 -3.07 -4.13 -5.28
C VAL A 104 -2.82 -4.94 -4.00
N THR A 105 -3.89 -5.39 -3.36
CA THR A 105 -3.81 -6.19 -2.13
C THR A 105 -3.03 -7.49 -2.35
N ASP A 106 -3.34 -8.21 -3.43
CA ASP A 106 -2.66 -9.49 -3.73
C ASP A 106 -1.17 -9.33 -4.00
N VAL A 107 -0.78 -8.33 -4.82
CA VAL A 107 0.64 -8.14 -5.10
C VAL A 107 1.42 -7.70 -3.87
N ILE A 108 0.88 -6.80 -3.05
CA ILE A 108 1.53 -6.38 -1.80
C ILE A 108 1.65 -7.58 -0.85
N ARG A 109 0.59 -8.37 -0.69
CA ARG A 109 0.62 -9.60 0.12
C ARG A 109 1.71 -10.57 -0.33
N ARG A 110 1.81 -10.85 -1.63
CA ARG A 110 2.83 -11.76 -2.18
C ARG A 110 4.24 -11.22 -1.99
N THR A 111 4.45 -9.94 -2.24
CA THR A 111 5.75 -9.29 -2.05
C THR A 111 6.17 -9.30 -0.58
N THR A 112 5.23 -9.01 0.33
CA THR A 112 5.49 -9.07 1.77
C THR A 112 5.87 -10.49 2.22
N ARG A 113 5.15 -11.51 1.77
CA ARG A 113 5.48 -12.90 2.10
C ARG A 113 6.83 -13.33 1.56
N ALA A 114 7.17 -12.95 0.33
CA ALA A 114 8.49 -13.23 -0.23
C ALA A 114 9.62 -12.57 0.59
N ALA A 115 9.40 -11.36 1.08
CA ALA A 115 10.34 -10.71 1.98
C ALA A 115 10.46 -11.41 3.34
N GLN A 116 9.36 -11.90 3.90
CA GLN A 116 9.38 -12.65 5.16
C GLN A 116 10.14 -13.98 5.05
N GLU A 117 10.24 -14.57 3.87
CA GLU A 117 11.10 -15.75 3.62
C GLU A 117 12.59 -15.40 3.73
N THR A 118 12.97 -14.20 3.29
CA THR A 118 14.35 -13.71 3.37
C THR A 118 14.68 -13.13 4.75
N TYR A 119 13.71 -12.49 5.39
CA TYR A 119 13.85 -11.83 6.69
C TYR A 119 12.86 -12.39 7.71
N PRO A 120 13.04 -13.67 8.14
CA PRO A 120 12.10 -14.31 9.03
C PRO A 120 12.06 -13.64 10.41
N GLY A 121 10.86 -13.55 10.98
CA GLY A 121 10.66 -13.01 12.34
C GLY A 121 10.63 -11.49 12.44
N LEU A 122 10.92 -10.74 11.40
CA LEU A 122 10.77 -9.29 11.43
C LEU A 122 9.28 -8.88 11.41
N PRO A 123 8.88 -7.90 12.22
CA PRO A 123 7.53 -7.37 12.21
C PRO A 123 7.26 -6.62 10.89
N VAL A 124 6.04 -6.74 10.38
CA VAL A 124 5.58 -6.02 9.17
C VAL A 124 4.75 -4.83 9.60
N LEU A 125 5.19 -3.63 9.25
CA LEU A 125 4.45 -2.38 9.48
C LEU A 125 3.99 -1.81 8.14
N CYS A 126 2.69 -1.58 8.01
CA CYS A 126 2.08 -0.93 6.84
C CYS A 126 1.65 0.49 7.17
N SER A 127 2.07 1.44 6.34
CA SER A 127 1.73 2.87 6.47
C SER A 127 1.38 3.47 5.10
N GLY A 128 0.81 4.66 5.09
CA GLY A 128 0.39 5.37 3.89
C GLY A 128 -1.11 5.29 3.63
N GLY A 129 -1.62 6.15 2.73
CA GLY A 129 -3.05 6.27 2.46
C GLY A 129 -3.70 4.99 1.93
N VAL A 130 -3.00 4.26 1.07
CA VAL A 130 -3.47 2.97 0.52
C VAL A 130 -3.60 1.92 1.62
N ALA A 131 -2.71 1.92 2.61
CA ALA A 131 -2.77 1.03 3.77
C ALA A 131 -3.97 1.29 4.71
N SER A 132 -4.75 2.34 4.47
CA SER A 132 -6.01 2.60 5.18
C SER A 132 -7.19 1.80 4.61
N ASN A 133 -7.04 1.17 3.43
CA ASN A 133 -8.07 0.34 2.82
C ASN A 133 -8.40 -0.85 3.73
N ARG A 134 -9.70 -1.09 4.00
CA ARG A 134 -10.16 -2.13 4.93
C ARG A 134 -9.76 -3.52 4.45
N ARG A 135 -10.06 -3.82 3.20
CA ARG A 135 -9.78 -5.13 2.61
C ARG A 135 -8.31 -5.48 2.66
N MET A 136 -7.45 -4.53 2.32
CA MET A 136 -6.00 -4.70 2.39
C MET A 136 -5.53 -4.97 3.82
N ARG A 137 -6.05 -4.21 4.79
CA ARG A 137 -5.72 -4.40 6.21
C ARG A 137 -6.07 -5.81 6.69
N ASP A 138 -7.28 -6.28 6.39
CA ASP A 138 -7.75 -7.60 6.80
C ASP A 138 -6.89 -8.71 6.20
N VAL A 139 -6.58 -8.63 4.91
CA VAL A 139 -5.77 -9.63 4.21
C VAL A 139 -4.33 -9.64 4.71
N LEU A 140 -3.69 -8.48 4.82
CA LEU A 140 -2.28 -8.42 5.24
C LEU A 140 -2.10 -8.71 6.74
N ALA A 141 -3.04 -8.31 7.59
CA ALA A 141 -3.01 -8.67 9.01
C ALA A 141 -3.12 -10.20 9.17
N LYS A 142 -4.05 -10.82 8.45
CA LYS A 142 -4.26 -12.26 8.51
C LYS A 142 -3.10 -13.07 7.91
N ASP A 143 -2.65 -12.70 6.72
CA ASP A 143 -1.74 -13.52 5.92
C ASP A 143 -0.27 -13.21 6.18
N CYS A 144 0.05 -12.00 6.63
CA CYS A 144 1.43 -11.53 6.84
C CYS A 144 1.71 -11.08 8.29
N GLY A 145 0.73 -11.13 9.17
CA GLY A 145 0.88 -10.59 10.52
C GLY A 145 1.13 -9.08 10.56
N ALA A 146 0.67 -8.37 9.52
CA ALA A 146 0.96 -6.95 9.38
C ALA A 146 0.26 -6.09 10.43
N VAL A 147 1.00 -5.14 10.98
CA VAL A 147 0.51 -4.07 11.85
C VAL A 147 0.35 -2.79 11.03
N PHE A 148 -0.67 -2.02 11.33
CA PHE A 148 -1.00 -0.82 10.58
C PHE A 148 -1.01 0.41 11.48
N ALA A 149 -0.47 1.51 10.97
CA ALA A 149 -0.69 2.80 11.57
C ALA A 149 -2.20 3.11 11.65
N HIS A 150 -2.62 3.81 12.72
CA HIS A 150 -3.99 4.28 12.79
C HIS A 150 -4.29 5.19 11.59
N PRO A 151 -5.45 5.07 10.91
CA PRO A 151 -5.73 5.82 9.67
C PRO A 151 -5.53 7.33 9.77
N ARG A 152 -5.78 7.90 10.97
CA ARG A 152 -5.53 9.33 11.26
C ARG A 152 -4.07 9.75 11.05
N TYR A 153 -3.13 8.83 11.24
CA TYR A 153 -1.69 9.09 11.19
C TYR A 153 -1.01 8.44 9.98
N ALA A 154 -1.75 7.68 9.17
CA ALA A 154 -1.20 6.93 8.06
C ALA A 154 -0.89 7.81 6.82
N THR A 155 -1.51 8.98 6.70
CA THR A 155 -1.39 9.86 5.53
C THR A 155 -0.47 11.04 5.72
N ASP A 156 -0.07 11.33 6.96
CA ASP A 156 0.79 12.46 7.33
C ASP A 156 1.89 11.99 8.27
N ASN A 157 3.14 12.34 7.92
CA ASN A 157 4.32 11.96 8.71
C ASN A 157 4.86 13.11 9.59
N ALA A 158 4.20 14.26 9.66
CA ALA A 158 4.65 15.40 10.46
C ALA A 158 4.85 15.01 11.93
N MET A 159 3.95 14.19 12.48
CA MET A 159 4.05 13.71 13.85
C MET A 159 5.26 12.78 14.05
N GLY A 160 5.54 11.89 13.10
CA GLY A 160 6.73 11.02 13.15
C GLY A 160 8.02 11.84 13.17
N THR A 161 8.11 12.84 12.29
CA THR A 161 9.24 13.77 12.26
C THR A 161 9.39 14.53 13.57
N ALA A 162 8.30 15.05 14.13
CA ALA A 162 8.33 15.75 15.42
C ALA A 162 8.80 14.86 16.57
N ILE A 163 8.36 13.60 16.61
CA ILE A 163 8.79 12.62 17.63
C ILE A 163 10.29 12.32 17.50
N LEU A 164 10.80 12.12 16.29
CA LEU A 164 12.22 11.86 16.06
C LEU A 164 13.06 13.09 16.45
N THR A 165 12.63 14.29 16.08
CA THR A 165 13.28 15.54 16.48
C THR A 165 13.33 15.69 17.99
N TRP A 166 12.21 15.45 18.67
CA TRP A 166 12.15 15.52 20.14
C TRP A 166 13.11 14.51 20.80
N ARG A 167 13.14 13.27 20.33
CA ARG A 167 14.09 12.25 20.83
C ARG A 167 15.55 12.66 20.63
N ALA A 168 15.88 13.23 19.49
CA ALA A 168 17.22 13.72 19.20
C ALA A 168 17.63 14.84 20.18
N MET A 169 16.74 15.80 20.41
CA MET A 169 16.97 16.90 21.38
C MET A 169 17.13 16.40 22.82
N GLU A 170 16.33 15.45 23.27
CA GLU A 170 16.46 14.88 24.62
C GLU A 170 17.80 14.17 24.81
N ARG A 171 18.27 13.46 23.79
CA ARG A 171 19.58 12.81 23.80
C ARG A 171 20.72 13.83 23.89
N GLU A 172 20.69 14.89 23.08
CA GLU A 172 21.68 15.96 23.12
C GLU A 172 21.68 16.68 24.48
N ALA A 173 20.53 16.79 25.12
CA ALA A 173 20.42 17.37 26.48
C ALA A 173 20.88 16.41 27.59
N GLY A 174 21.29 15.17 27.29
CA GLY A 174 21.81 14.22 28.26
C GLY A 174 20.76 13.64 29.22
N ARG A 175 19.51 13.56 28.76
CA ARG A 175 18.38 13.07 29.56
C ARG A 175 17.96 11.66 29.15
#